data_04557fec5ef589729c03269f30873122
#
_entry.id   04557fec5ef589729c03269f30873122
#
_cell.length_a   1.000
_cell.length_b   1.000
_cell.length_c   1.000
_cell.angle_alpha   90.00
_cell.angle_beta   90.00
_cell.angle_gamma   90.00
#
_symmetry.space_group_name_H-M   'P 1'
#
loop_
_entity.id
_entity.type
_entity.pdbx_description
1 polymer ?
#
loop_
_entity_poly.entity_id
_entity_poly.type
_entity_poly.pdbx_seq_one_letter_code
_entity_poly.pdbx_strand_id
1 'polypeptide(L)'
;SKDLAALVERFKEAGMPISYEHLGEPLPNDANLQLTIYRIAQEALTNVLRYAPTTKRITVRLARRVGCAELWVINAAAPGSPSMHKGLIGMRERAAVYSGSVQAGPVDGNWQVYAILRWQEDTLEELKWQLPV
;
A
#
# COMPACT_ATOMS: atom_id res chain seq x y z
N SER A 1 0.93 0.54 -17.03
CA SER A 1 0.25 -0.33 -16.10
C SER A 1 0.23 0.26 -14.70
N LYS A 2 -0.91 0.25 -14.05
CA LYS A 2 -1.07 0.70 -12.67
C LYS A 2 -0.79 -0.44 -11.69
N ASP A 3 0.32 -1.09 -11.90
CA ASP A 3 0.79 -2.21 -11.10
C ASP A 3 1.77 -1.70 -10.05
N LEU A 4 1.59 -2.17 -8.81
CA LEU A 4 2.44 -1.77 -7.69
C LEU A 4 3.91 -2.15 -7.93
N ALA A 5 4.17 -3.31 -8.48
CA ALA A 5 5.55 -3.72 -8.79
C ALA A 5 6.22 -2.77 -9.78
N ALA A 6 5.48 -2.31 -10.80
CA ALA A 6 6.00 -1.36 -11.77
C ALA A 6 6.26 0.01 -11.13
N LEU A 7 5.40 0.43 -10.21
CA LEU A 7 5.60 1.67 -9.45
C LEU A 7 6.89 1.60 -8.64
N VAL A 8 7.09 0.51 -7.92
CA VAL A 8 8.29 0.30 -7.12
C VAL A 8 9.54 0.36 -8.00
N GLU A 9 9.51 -0.28 -9.17
CA GLU A 9 10.65 -0.25 -10.10
C GLU A 9 10.98 1.17 -10.55
N ARG A 10 9.98 2.01 -10.81
CA ARG A 10 10.24 3.40 -11.20
C ARG A 10 10.91 4.18 -10.09
N PHE A 11 10.51 4.01 -8.84
CA PHE A 11 11.16 4.67 -7.72
C PHE A 11 12.58 4.13 -7.47
N LYS A 12 12.79 2.83 -7.70
CA LYS A 12 14.14 2.26 -7.63
C LYS A 12 15.07 2.85 -8.69
N GLU A 13 14.56 3.01 -9.90
CA GLU A 13 15.33 3.64 -11.00
C GLU A 13 15.67 5.09 -10.67
N ALA A 14 14.85 5.76 -9.88
CA ALA A 14 15.12 7.10 -9.38
C ALA A 14 16.10 7.13 -8.23
N GLY A 15 16.65 5.98 -7.83
CA GLY A 15 17.69 5.87 -6.80
C GLY A 15 17.19 5.53 -5.40
N MET A 16 15.91 5.24 -5.23
CA MET A 16 15.37 4.91 -3.90
C MET A 16 15.69 3.46 -3.53
N PRO A 17 16.20 3.22 -2.30
CA PRO A 17 16.60 1.88 -1.85
C PRO A 17 15.40 1.07 -1.36
N ILE A 18 14.58 0.58 -2.28
CA ILE A 18 13.32 -0.09 -1.96
C ILE A 18 13.48 -1.61 -2.05
N SER A 19 12.94 -2.31 -1.04
CA SER A 19 12.67 -3.74 -1.10
C SER A 19 11.16 -3.93 -1.21
N TYR A 20 10.71 -4.75 -2.14
CA TYR A 20 9.29 -5.01 -2.34
C TYR A 20 8.98 -6.48 -2.09
N GLU A 21 7.87 -6.72 -1.38
CA GLU A 21 7.40 -8.05 -1.07
C GLU A 21 5.88 -8.12 -1.28
N HIS A 22 5.44 -9.15 -1.99
CA HIS A 22 4.03 -9.46 -2.15
C HIS A 22 3.75 -10.80 -1.46
N LEU A 23 2.79 -10.79 -0.54
CA LEU A 23 2.37 -11.99 0.20
C LEU A 23 0.93 -12.35 -0.21
N GLY A 24 0.72 -13.62 -0.46
CA GLY A 24 -0.60 -14.15 -0.82
C GLY A 24 -0.89 -14.10 -2.30
N GLU A 25 -2.13 -14.33 -2.65
CA GLU A 25 -2.60 -14.36 -4.03
C GLU A 25 -2.49 -12.98 -4.69
N PRO A 26 -2.52 -12.90 -6.02
CA PRO A 26 -2.63 -11.62 -6.70
C PRO A 26 -3.89 -10.88 -6.27
N LEU A 27 -3.85 -9.55 -6.36
CA LEU A 27 -5.03 -8.74 -6.09
C LEU A 27 -6.18 -9.15 -7.02
N PRO A 28 -7.43 -9.01 -6.55
CA PRO A 28 -8.57 -9.24 -7.43
C PRO A 28 -8.46 -8.43 -8.72
N ASN A 29 -9.05 -8.95 -9.78
CA ASN A 29 -9.08 -8.27 -11.08
C ASN A 29 -10.12 -7.15 -11.05
N ASP A 30 -9.84 -6.15 -10.24
CA ASP A 30 -10.65 -4.96 -10.03
C ASP A 30 -9.73 -3.75 -10.27
N ALA A 31 -9.94 -3.09 -11.40
CA ALA A 31 -9.08 -1.98 -11.80
C ALA A 31 -9.11 -0.82 -10.80
N ASN A 32 -10.25 -0.56 -10.18
CA ASN A 32 -10.38 0.53 -9.21
C ASN A 32 -9.65 0.20 -7.91
N LEU A 33 -9.74 -1.03 -7.45
CA LEU A 33 -9.01 -1.48 -6.26
C LEU A 33 -7.51 -1.38 -6.50
N GLN A 34 -7.04 -1.88 -7.63
CA GLN A 34 -5.63 -1.87 -7.98
C GLN A 34 -5.11 -0.42 -8.09
N LEU A 35 -5.89 0.46 -8.71
CA LEU A 35 -5.53 1.87 -8.83
C LEU A 35 -5.49 2.56 -7.46
N THR A 36 -6.42 2.22 -6.58
CA THR A 36 -6.46 2.81 -5.23
C THR A 36 -5.19 2.44 -4.44
N ILE A 37 -4.82 1.17 -4.46
CA ILE A 37 -3.57 0.71 -3.81
C ILE A 37 -2.36 1.39 -4.43
N TYR A 38 -2.32 1.48 -5.76
CA TYR A 38 -1.25 2.16 -6.49
C TYR A 38 -1.11 3.62 -6.03
N ARG A 39 -2.23 4.35 -5.94
CA ARG A 39 -2.20 5.78 -5.56
C ARG A 39 -1.78 5.99 -4.12
N ILE A 40 -2.19 5.12 -3.21
CA ILE A 40 -1.77 5.20 -1.81
C ILE A 40 -0.25 4.97 -1.71
N ALA A 41 0.25 3.93 -2.38
CA ALA A 41 1.69 3.65 -2.39
C ALA A 41 2.48 4.79 -3.05
N GLN A 42 1.98 5.32 -4.16
CA GLN A 42 2.62 6.44 -4.86
C GLN A 42 2.76 7.66 -3.96
N GLU A 43 1.69 8.02 -3.25
CA GLU A 43 1.71 9.15 -2.33
C GLU A 43 2.69 8.92 -1.19
N ALA A 44 2.67 7.73 -0.60
CA ALA A 44 3.58 7.38 0.49
C ALA A 44 5.05 7.43 0.04
N LEU A 45 5.36 6.87 -1.12
CA LEU A 45 6.72 6.88 -1.68
C LEU A 45 7.16 8.29 -2.08
N THR A 46 6.25 9.08 -2.65
CA THR A 46 6.54 10.47 -2.98
C THR A 46 6.90 11.27 -1.72
N ASN A 47 6.20 11.01 -0.62
CA ASN A 47 6.50 11.67 0.65
C ASN A 47 7.90 11.27 1.17
N VAL A 48 8.28 10.01 1.05
CA VAL A 48 9.63 9.58 1.42
C VAL A 48 10.67 10.33 0.58
N LEU A 49 10.45 10.40 -0.73
CA LEU A 49 11.37 11.07 -1.64
C LEU A 49 11.53 12.56 -1.29
N ARG A 50 10.43 13.22 -0.92
CA ARG A 50 10.44 14.66 -0.62
C ARG A 50 10.97 14.98 0.77
N TYR A 51 10.62 14.19 1.77
CA TYR A 51 10.82 14.55 3.16
C TYR A 51 11.83 13.68 3.91
N ALA A 52 12.23 12.55 3.31
CA ALA A 52 13.24 11.65 3.86
C ALA A 52 14.17 11.14 2.76
N PRO A 53 14.73 12.04 1.91
CA PRO A 53 15.47 11.60 0.72
C PRO A 53 16.76 10.86 1.03
N THR A 54 17.26 10.98 2.27
CA THR A 54 18.49 10.30 2.71
C THR A 54 18.22 8.97 3.42
N THR A 55 16.97 8.52 3.44
CA THR A 55 16.66 7.24 4.06
C THR A 55 17.48 6.12 3.41
N LYS A 56 17.97 5.19 4.23
CA LYS A 56 18.86 4.13 3.75
C LYS A 56 18.11 2.87 3.34
N ARG A 57 16.82 2.79 3.67
CA ARG A 57 16.01 1.62 3.36
C ARG A 57 14.55 1.98 3.36
N ILE A 58 13.85 1.46 2.36
CA ILE A 58 12.41 1.56 2.25
C ILE A 58 11.88 0.16 2.02
N THR A 59 10.87 -0.24 2.77
CA THR A 59 10.18 -1.52 2.56
C THR A 59 8.78 -1.23 2.09
N VAL A 60 8.40 -1.84 0.97
CA VAL A 60 7.02 -1.84 0.49
C VAL A 60 6.54 -3.28 0.56
N ARG A 61 5.46 -3.51 1.28
CA ARG A 61 4.88 -4.85 1.44
C ARG A 61 3.40 -4.78 1.16
N LEU A 62 2.94 -5.71 0.33
CA LEU A 62 1.53 -5.90 0.05
C LEU A 62 1.15 -7.31 0.48
N ALA A 63 0.18 -7.44 1.36
CA ALA A 63 -0.34 -8.74 1.78
C ALA A 63 -1.80 -8.85 1.37
N ARG A 64 -2.09 -9.80 0.50
CA ARG A 64 -3.47 -10.06 0.06
C ARG A 64 -4.02 -11.24 0.85
N ARG A 65 -5.13 -10.99 1.53
CA ARG A 65 -5.84 -12.00 2.30
C ARG A 65 -7.26 -12.13 1.75
N VAL A 66 -8.03 -13.06 2.29
CA VAL A 66 -9.45 -13.18 1.92
C VAL A 66 -10.17 -11.89 2.32
N GLY A 67 -10.75 -11.22 1.34
CA GLY A 67 -11.53 -10.00 1.56
C GLY A 67 -10.75 -8.75 1.95
N CYS A 68 -9.43 -8.77 1.91
CA CYS A 68 -8.67 -7.55 2.20
C CYS A 68 -7.27 -7.56 1.62
N ALA A 69 -6.71 -6.37 1.52
CA ALA A 69 -5.30 -6.16 1.21
C ALA A 69 -4.71 -5.19 2.21
N GLU A 70 -3.52 -5.48 2.67
CA GLU A 70 -2.75 -4.62 3.56
C GLU A 70 -1.51 -4.12 2.85
N LEU A 71 -1.25 -2.84 2.96
CA LEU A 71 -0.08 -2.20 2.35
C LEU A 71 0.75 -1.52 3.43
N TRP A 72 2.02 -1.82 3.47
CA TRP A 72 3.00 -1.13 4.31
C TRP A 72 4.01 -0.41 3.44
N VAL A 73 4.28 0.85 3.76
CA VAL A 73 5.41 1.58 3.23
C VAL A 73 6.19 2.07 4.45
N ILE A 74 7.37 1.51 4.64
CA ILE A 74 8.18 1.73 5.84
C ILE A 74 9.53 2.27 5.41
N ASN A 75 9.93 3.41 5.97
CA ASN A 75 11.28 3.91 5.74
C ASN A 75 12.05 3.97 7.05
N ALA A 76 13.34 3.64 6.98
CA ALA A 76 14.25 3.80 8.10
C ALA A 76 14.30 5.28 8.43
N ALA A 77 13.86 5.63 9.62
CA ALA A 77 13.54 7.00 9.92
C ALA A 77 14.67 7.76 10.57
N ALA A 78 14.81 8.96 10.10
CA ALA A 78 15.00 10.11 10.97
C ALA A 78 13.65 10.43 11.65
N PRO A 79 13.65 11.21 12.78
CA PRO A 79 12.43 11.61 13.46
C PRO A 79 11.40 12.14 12.47
N GLY A 80 10.16 11.68 12.61
CA GLY A 80 9.10 12.03 11.69
C GLY A 80 8.88 13.53 11.60
N SER A 81 9.13 14.07 10.43
CA SER A 81 8.74 15.44 10.14
C SER A 81 7.22 15.53 10.04
N PRO A 82 6.60 16.62 10.52
CA PRO A 82 5.16 16.84 10.27
C PRO A 82 4.79 16.73 8.79
N SER A 83 5.73 17.01 7.89
CA SER A 83 5.52 16.92 6.44
C SER A 83 5.27 15.49 5.96
N MET A 84 5.68 14.47 6.72
CA MET A 84 5.42 13.08 6.38
C MET A 84 3.92 12.72 6.49
N HIS A 85 3.12 13.58 7.10
CA HIS A 85 1.66 13.41 7.15
C HIS A 85 0.95 13.99 5.93
N LYS A 86 1.66 14.65 5.02
CA LYS A 86 1.04 15.24 3.83
C LYS A 86 0.44 14.14 2.95
N GLY A 87 -0.73 14.43 2.38
CA GLY A 87 -1.45 13.47 1.57
C GLY A 87 -2.22 12.42 2.36
N LEU A 88 -2.09 12.39 3.70
CA LEU A 88 -2.75 11.38 4.52
C LEU A 88 -4.26 11.43 4.41
N ILE A 89 -4.84 12.64 4.35
CA ILE A 89 -6.29 12.81 4.17
C ILE A 89 -6.74 12.16 2.85
N GLY A 90 -6.04 12.43 1.75
CA GLY A 90 -6.34 11.82 0.46
C GLY A 90 -6.19 10.31 0.47
N MET A 91 -5.15 9.80 1.11
CA MET A 91 -4.96 8.36 1.26
C MET A 91 -6.13 7.73 2.04
N ARG A 92 -6.55 8.38 3.12
CA ARG A 92 -7.68 7.92 3.94
C ARG A 92 -8.99 7.93 3.17
N GLU A 93 -9.23 8.97 2.39
CA GLU A 93 -10.43 9.06 1.56
C GLU A 93 -10.48 7.94 0.53
N ARG A 94 -9.35 7.63 -0.10
CA ARG A 94 -9.26 6.54 -1.06
C ARG A 94 -9.50 5.19 -0.41
N ALA A 95 -8.90 4.96 0.75
CA ALA A 95 -9.10 3.70 1.48
C ALA A 95 -10.53 3.53 1.96
N ALA A 96 -11.19 4.62 2.35
CA ALA A 96 -12.56 4.60 2.86
C ALA A 96 -13.56 4.08 1.83
N VAL A 97 -13.31 4.29 0.54
CA VAL A 97 -14.15 3.73 -0.53
C VAL A 97 -14.21 2.20 -0.42
N TYR A 98 -13.17 1.58 0.11
CA TYR A 98 -13.08 0.14 0.32
C TYR A 98 -13.18 -0.23 1.79
N SER A 99 -13.96 0.51 2.55
CA SER A 99 -14.19 0.25 3.99
C SER A 99 -12.87 0.09 4.76
N GLY A 100 -11.86 0.82 4.35
CA GLY A 100 -10.53 0.70 4.88
C GLY A 100 -10.06 1.94 5.63
N SER A 101 -8.81 1.89 6.02
CA SER A 101 -8.18 2.97 6.77
C SER A 101 -6.70 3.09 6.42
N VAL A 102 -6.13 4.25 6.74
CA VAL A 102 -4.71 4.51 6.61
C VAL A 102 -4.20 5.13 7.90
N GLN A 103 -3.10 4.61 8.40
CA GLN A 103 -2.42 5.12 9.58
C GLN A 103 -0.98 5.43 9.22
N ALA A 104 -0.46 6.55 9.72
CA ALA A 104 0.93 6.92 9.50
C ALA A 104 1.54 7.38 10.81
N GLY A 105 2.75 6.94 11.08
CA GLY A 105 3.45 7.33 12.30
C GLY A 105 4.73 6.55 12.52
N PRO A 106 5.44 6.87 13.61
CA PRO A 106 6.64 6.14 13.98
C PRO A 106 6.29 4.77 14.56
N VAL A 107 7.00 3.74 14.08
CA VAL A 107 6.88 2.36 14.58
C VAL A 107 8.28 1.78 14.65
N ASP A 108 8.70 1.39 15.85
CA ASP A 108 10.01 0.76 16.10
C ASP A 108 11.19 1.54 15.50
N GLY A 109 11.15 2.88 15.63
CA GLY A 109 12.21 3.73 15.12
C GLY A 109 12.15 4.02 13.63
N ASN A 110 11.15 3.49 12.94
CA ASN A 110 10.92 3.76 11.51
C ASN A 110 9.66 4.60 11.35
N TRP A 111 9.50 5.22 10.18
CA TRP A 111 8.24 5.84 9.79
C TRP A 111 7.44 4.83 8.97
N GLN A 112 6.19 4.61 9.30
CA GLN A 112 5.36 3.62 8.64
C GLN A 112 4.04 4.24 8.19
N VAL A 113 3.70 3.98 6.92
CA VAL A 113 2.35 4.15 6.42
C VAL A 113 1.75 2.75 6.29
N TYR A 114 0.61 2.55 6.92
CA TYR A 114 -0.13 1.29 6.85
C TYR A 114 -1.54 1.56 6.34
N ALA A 115 -1.91 0.86 5.28
CA ALA A 115 -3.24 0.95 4.70
C ALA A 115 -3.87 -0.44 4.66
N ILE A 116 -5.15 -0.51 4.94
CA ILE A 116 -5.94 -1.73 4.74
C ILE A 116 -7.16 -1.36 3.92
N LEU A 117 -7.45 -2.18 2.91
CA LEU A 117 -8.63 -2.06 2.07
C LEU A 117 -9.40 -3.37 2.15
N ARG A 118 -10.71 -3.26 2.23
CA ARG A 118 -11.58 -4.43 2.36
C ARG A 118 -12.59 -4.45 1.23
N TRP A 119 -12.97 -5.65 0.83
CA TRP A 119 -14.01 -5.86 -0.15
C TRP A 119 -14.77 -7.13 0.22
N GLN A 120 -15.93 -7.28 -0.37
CA GLN A 120 -16.70 -8.51 -0.20
C GLN A 120 -16.20 -9.51 -1.24
N GLU A 121 -15.72 -10.64 -0.75
CA GLU A 121 -15.32 -11.75 -1.62
C GLU A 121 -16.56 -12.50 -2.06
N ASP A 122 -17.40 -11.83 -2.83
CA ASP A 122 -18.55 -12.44 -3.45
C ASP A 122 -18.10 -13.05 -4.76
N THR A 123 -17.24 -14.04 -4.65
CA THR A 123 -16.62 -14.64 -5.82
C THR A 123 -17.47 -15.80 -6.34
N LEU A 124 -17.39 -15.98 -7.64
CA LEU A 124 -17.93 -17.20 -8.28
C LEU A 124 -17.36 -18.45 -7.61
N GLU A 125 -16.18 -18.37 -7.06
CA GLU A 125 -15.55 -19.47 -6.33
C GLU A 125 -16.34 -19.85 -5.08
N GLU A 126 -16.71 -18.87 -4.27
CA GLU A 126 -17.56 -19.13 -3.10
C GLU A 126 -18.91 -19.68 -3.50
N LEU A 127 -19.51 -19.13 -4.56
CA LEU A 127 -20.78 -19.59 -5.06
C LEU A 127 -20.70 -21.04 -5.56
N LYS A 128 -19.59 -21.42 -6.17
CA LYS A 128 -19.38 -22.81 -6.61
C LYS A 128 -19.42 -23.79 -5.45
N TRP A 129 -18.91 -23.44 -4.29
CA TRP A 129 -18.92 -24.31 -3.13
C TRP A 129 -20.29 -24.41 -2.48
N GLN A 130 -21.17 -23.45 -2.74
CA GLN A 130 -22.52 -23.43 -2.19
C GLN A 130 -23.56 -24.06 -3.11
N LEU A 131 -23.25 -24.27 -4.39
CA LEU A 131 -24.16 -24.84 -5.35
C LEU A 131 -24.23 -26.35 -5.18
N PRO A 132 -25.46 -26.93 -5.22
CA PRO A 132 -25.57 -28.36 -5.26
C PRO A 132 -24.95 -28.89 -6.54
N VAL A 133 -24.33 -30.03 -6.42
CA VAL A 133 -23.68 -30.69 -7.54
C VAL A 133 -24.73 -31.45 -8.35
#